data_da6c71d316be92d0a62e698b27abbc1c
#
_entry.id   da6c71d316be92d0a62e698b27abbc1c
#
_cell.length_a   1.000
_cell.length_b   1.000
_cell.length_c   1.000
_cell.angle_alpha   90.00
_cell.angle_beta   90.00
_cell.angle_gamma   90.00
#
_symmetry.space_group_name_H-M   'P 1'
#
loop_
_entity.id
_entity.type
_entity.pdbx_description
1 polymer ?
#
loop_
_entity_poly.entity_id
_entity_poly.type
_entity_poly.pdbx_seq_one_letter_code
_entity_poly.pdbx_strand_id
1 'polypeptide(L)'
;MARFTLPRDLYHGKGALEALKSFTGKKAMICVGGGSMKRFGFLDRAVEYLKEAGMEVELFEGIEPDPSVETVMRGAEAMLKFEPDWINAMGGGSPIDAAKAMWIKYEYPEITFEEMCKVFGIPPLRRKAHFCAISSTSGTATEVTAFSIITDYQKGIKYPIADFEITPDVAIVDPDLAETMPKKLVAHTGMDAMTHAVEAYVSTAHCDYTDPLAIFAIRMIQGDLVDSYNGDMSKRDSMHNAQCLAGMAFSNALLGIVHSMAHKTGAAFADYGAHIIHGAANAMYLPKVIAFNAKDPEAKKRYGVIADEMKLGGANDDEKVGLLIEYLRGMNDALNIPHCIQHYGPDSYPTEQGFVPEEVFLERLPEIAKNAIADACTGSNPRQPSQEEMEKLLKCCYYDTEVDF
;
A
#
# COMPACT_ATOMS: atom_id res chain seq x y z
N MET A 1 -7.32 -6.62 -24.38
CA MET A 1 -6.99 -7.93 -23.77
C MET A 1 -6.65 -7.66 -22.32
N ALA A 2 -7.32 -8.29 -21.38
CA ALA A 2 -7.01 -8.16 -19.95
C ALA A 2 -5.71 -8.95 -19.63
N ARG A 3 -4.88 -8.39 -18.71
CA ARG A 3 -3.63 -9.01 -18.26
C ARG A 3 -3.68 -9.18 -16.75
N PHE A 4 -3.27 -10.34 -16.25
CA PHE A 4 -3.05 -10.62 -14.83
C PHE A 4 -1.57 -10.92 -14.64
N THR A 5 -0.91 -10.16 -13.76
CA THR A 5 0.55 -10.23 -13.59
C THR A 5 0.90 -10.37 -12.11
N LEU A 6 1.77 -11.31 -11.81
CA LEU A 6 2.38 -11.54 -10.50
C LEU A 6 3.89 -11.74 -10.66
N PRO A 7 4.69 -11.68 -9.58
CA PRO A 7 6.05 -12.18 -9.60
C PRO A 7 6.12 -13.62 -10.14
N ARG A 8 7.20 -13.93 -10.86
CA ARG A 8 7.42 -15.31 -11.35
C ARG A 8 7.50 -16.30 -10.21
N ASP A 9 8.22 -15.93 -9.15
CA ASP A 9 8.40 -16.76 -7.95
C ASP A 9 8.06 -15.97 -6.69
N LEU A 10 7.39 -16.63 -5.76
CA LEU A 10 7.13 -16.12 -4.43
C LEU A 10 7.61 -17.13 -3.40
N TYR A 11 8.59 -16.72 -2.58
CA TYR A 11 9.07 -17.51 -1.44
C TYR A 11 8.40 -16.99 -0.16
N HIS A 12 7.82 -17.87 0.64
CA HIS A 12 7.05 -17.48 1.82
C HIS A 12 7.34 -18.38 3.03
N GLY A 13 6.95 -17.90 4.19
CA GLY A 13 7.14 -18.60 5.46
C GLY A 13 8.46 -18.25 6.12
N LYS A 14 8.60 -18.71 7.38
CA LYS A 14 9.79 -18.42 8.19
C LYS A 14 11.08 -18.92 7.54
N GLY A 15 12.07 -18.02 7.46
CA GLY A 15 13.34 -18.32 6.83
C GLY A 15 13.33 -18.20 5.31
N ALA A 16 12.25 -17.72 4.69
CA ALA A 16 12.17 -17.57 3.24
C ALA A 16 13.27 -16.64 2.67
N LEU A 17 13.87 -15.78 3.49
CA LEU A 17 15.02 -14.96 3.11
C LEU A 17 16.20 -15.82 2.59
N GLU A 18 16.31 -17.08 3.00
CA GLU A 18 17.35 -18.01 2.49
C GLU A 18 17.24 -18.29 1.00
N ALA A 19 16.11 -17.99 0.36
CA ALA A 19 15.96 -18.10 -1.09
C ALA A 19 17.03 -17.31 -1.86
N LEU A 20 17.58 -16.24 -1.27
CA LEU A 20 18.68 -15.45 -1.85
C LEU A 20 19.93 -16.29 -2.15
N LYS A 21 20.17 -17.38 -1.41
CA LYS A 21 21.30 -18.30 -1.66
C LYS A 21 21.20 -19.04 -2.99
N SER A 22 19.99 -19.14 -3.54
CA SER A 22 19.73 -19.81 -4.82
C SER A 22 19.82 -18.90 -6.04
N PHE A 23 20.03 -17.59 -5.84
CA PHE A 23 20.10 -16.65 -6.93
C PHE A 23 21.37 -16.86 -7.76
N THR A 24 21.26 -16.62 -9.04
CA THR A 24 22.37 -16.73 -10.00
C THR A 24 22.61 -15.37 -10.64
N GLY A 25 23.82 -14.88 -10.52
CA GLY A 25 24.22 -13.56 -11.02
C GLY A 25 25.66 -13.24 -10.62
N LYS A 26 26.09 -12.02 -10.89
CA LYS A 26 27.45 -11.55 -10.56
C LYS A 26 27.43 -10.44 -9.52
N LYS A 27 26.50 -9.50 -9.63
CA LYS A 27 26.43 -8.30 -8.80
C LYS A 27 25.02 -8.06 -8.29
N ALA A 28 24.87 -7.92 -7.00
CA ALA A 28 23.59 -7.64 -6.35
C ALA A 28 23.66 -6.31 -5.61
N MET A 29 22.74 -5.39 -5.87
CA MET A 29 22.55 -4.20 -5.05
C MET A 29 21.37 -4.43 -4.11
N ILE A 30 21.56 -4.15 -2.81
CA ILE A 30 20.46 -4.15 -1.82
C ILE A 30 20.07 -2.71 -1.55
N CYS A 31 18.83 -2.35 -1.87
CA CYS A 31 18.23 -1.07 -1.56
C CYS A 31 17.44 -1.18 -0.25
N VAL A 32 17.76 -0.36 0.76
CA VAL A 32 17.17 -0.46 2.10
C VAL A 32 16.91 0.93 2.69
N GLY A 33 15.77 1.05 3.40
CA GLY A 33 15.38 2.26 4.10
C GLY A 33 15.95 2.34 5.51
N GLY A 34 15.15 2.86 6.44
CA GLY A 34 15.52 3.08 7.84
C GLY A 34 16.23 1.92 8.54
N GLY A 35 16.68 2.12 9.76
CA GLY A 35 17.61 1.21 10.43
C GLY A 35 17.07 -0.14 10.92
N SER A 36 15.78 -0.49 10.72
CA SER A 36 15.19 -1.71 11.28
C SER A 36 15.84 -2.99 10.74
N MET A 37 15.98 -3.11 9.43
CA MET A 37 16.56 -4.32 8.81
C MET A 37 18.01 -4.55 9.25
N LYS A 38 18.79 -3.48 9.40
CA LYS A 38 20.16 -3.54 9.93
C LYS A 38 20.17 -3.88 11.42
N ARG A 39 19.35 -3.18 12.22
CA ARG A 39 19.29 -3.35 13.68
C ARG A 39 18.90 -4.76 14.11
N PHE A 40 18.02 -5.42 13.35
CA PHE A 40 17.58 -6.79 13.63
C PHE A 40 18.41 -7.87 12.91
N GLY A 41 19.47 -7.48 12.20
CA GLY A 41 20.41 -8.39 11.55
C GLY A 41 19.92 -9.01 10.24
N PHE A 42 18.77 -8.58 9.70
CA PHE A 42 18.24 -9.11 8.44
C PHE A 42 19.03 -8.64 7.24
N LEU A 43 19.49 -7.38 7.26
CA LEU A 43 20.34 -6.84 6.19
C LEU A 43 21.66 -7.62 6.08
N ASP A 44 22.34 -7.87 7.21
CA ASP A 44 23.59 -8.61 7.23
C ASP A 44 23.40 -10.04 6.71
N ARG A 45 22.29 -10.70 7.08
CA ARG A 45 21.94 -12.02 6.55
C ARG A 45 21.71 -12.00 5.04
N ALA A 46 20.99 -11.01 4.52
CA ALA A 46 20.75 -10.90 3.09
C ALA A 46 22.07 -10.71 2.32
N VAL A 47 22.98 -9.89 2.82
CA VAL A 47 24.33 -9.70 2.25
C VAL A 47 25.10 -11.03 2.24
N GLU A 48 25.08 -11.76 3.37
CA GLU A 48 25.79 -13.04 3.49
C GLU A 48 25.22 -14.08 2.50
N TYR A 49 23.90 -14.22 2.40
CA TYR A 49 23.26 -15.16 1.49
C TYR A 49 23.58 -14.89 0.01
N LEU A 50 23.58 -13.61 -0.40
CA LEU A 50 23.97 -13.25 -1.77
C LEU A 50 25.46 -13.48 -2.04
N LYS A 51 26.33 -13.28 -1.03
CA LYS A 51 27.76 -13.63 -1.13
C LYS A 51 27.97 -15.15 -1.19
N GLU A 52 27.21 -15.93 -0.42
CA GLU A 52 27.21 -17.39 -0.53
C GLU A 52 26.75 -17.87 -1.93
N ALA A 53 25.84 -17.14 -2.57
CA ALA A 53 25.44 -17.36 -3.96
C ALA A 53 26.51 -16.94 -4.99
N GLY A 54 27.65 -16.41 -4.54
CA GLY A 54 28.80 -16.04 -5.39
C GLY A 54 28.72 -14.63 -5.97
N MET A 55 27.87 -13.76 -5.45
CA MET A 55 27.69 -12.39 -5.95
C MET A 55 28.56 -11.37 -5.20
N GLU A 56 29.04 -10.36 -5.91
CA GLU A 56 29.49 -9.11 -5.32
C GLU A 56 28.26 -8.31 -4.84
N VAL A 57 28.30 -7.75 -3.63
CA VAL A 57 27.13 -7.08 -3.02
C VAL A 57 27.49 -5.65 -2.66
N GLU A 58 26.67 -4.69 -3.13
CA GLU A 58 26.72 -3.29 -2.74
C GLU A 58 25.39 -2.86 -2.11
N LEU A 59 25.45 -1.91 -1.16
CA LEU A 59 24.29 -1.40 -0.45
C LEU A 59 23.95 0.01 -0.92
N PHE A 60 22.68 0.27 -1.13
CA PHE A 60 22.11 1.61 -1.21
C PHE A 60 21.21 1.81 0.01
N GLU A 61 21.72 2.55 1.00
CA GLU A 61 21.08 2.75 2.30
C GLU A 61 20.42 4.13 2.41
N GLY A 62 19.57 4.29 3.41
CA GLY A 62 19.02 5.60 3.79
C GLY A 62 17.87 6.09 2.92
N ILE A 63 17.11 5.19 2.32
CA ILE A 63 15.86 5.55 1.65
C ILE A 63 14.87 6.00 2.72
N GLU A 64 14.42 7.24 2.61
CA GLU A 64 13.47 7.86 3.53
C GLU A 64 12.05 7.33 3.35
N PRO A 65 11.21 7.41 4.40
CA PRO A 65 9.75 7.24 4.24
C PRO A 65 9.21 8.25 3.21
N ASP A 66 8.24 7.82 2.38
CA ASP A 66 7.75 8.61 1.25
C ASP A 66 8.89 9.08 0.32
N PRO A 67 9.54 8.14 -0.39
CA PRO A 67 10.80 8.40 -1.06
C PRO A 67 10.69 9.51 -2.11
N SER A 68 11.71 10.35 -2.15
CA SER A 68 11.79 11.50 -3.04
C SER A 68 12.27 11.15 -4.45
N VAL A 69 11.94 12.02 -5.40
CA VAL A 69 12.52 11.96 -6.76
C VAL A 69 14.05 12.02 -6.69
N GLU A 70 14.61 12.84 -5.80
CA GLU A 70 16.04 13.01 -5.60
C GLU A 70 16.71 11.70 -5.15
N THR A 71 16.07 10.97 -4.24
CA THR A 71 16.58 9.65 -3.80
C THR A 71 16.53 8.63 -4.93
N VAL A 72 15.50 8.63 -5.76
CA VAL A 72 15.43 7.77 -6.96
C VAL A 72 16.58 8.07 -7.91
N MET A 73 16.87 9.34 -8.19
CA MET A 73 17.97 9.72 -9.09
C MET A 73 19.34 9.32 -8.54
N ARG A 74 19.61 9.53 -7.24
CA ARG A 74 20.85 9.08 -6.58
C ARG A 74 21.03 7.56 -6.64
N GLY A 75 19.95 6.81 -6.38
CA GLY A 75 19.99 5.35 -6.44
C GLY A 75 20.25 4.82 -7.85
N ALA A 76 19.59 5.40 -8.85
CA ALA A 76 19.84 5.05 -10.24
C ALA A 76 21.29 5.34 -10.67
N GLU A 77 21.87 6.46 -10.21
CA GLU A 77 23.29 6.78 -10.46
C GLU A 77 24.23 5.76 -9.78
N ALA A 78 23.93 5.33 -8.57
CA ALA A 78 24.67 4.27 -7.89
C ALA A 78 24.59 2.94 -8.68
N MET A 79 23.40 2.58 -9.17
CA MET A 79 23.21 1.39 -10.02
C MET A 79 23.99 1.49 -11.33
N LEU A 80 24.07 2.66 -11.98
CA LEU A 80 24.85 2.86 -13.20
C LEU A 80 26.34 2.70 -12.97
N LYS A 81 26.86 3.02 -11.77
CA LYS A 81 28.27 2.84 -11.39
C LYS A 81 28.60 1.40 -11.04
N PHE A 82 27.74 0.74 -10.30
CA PHE A 82 27.96 -0.63 -9.81
C PHE A 82 27.59 -1.69 -10.86
N GLU A 83 26.61 -1.40 -11.71
CA GLU A 83 26.08 -2.29 -12.75
C GLU A 83 25.54 -3.63 -12.19
N PRO A 84 24.58 -3.62 -11.24
CA PRO A 84 24.01 -4.84 -10.71
C PRO A 84 23.20 -5.59 -11.76
N ASP A 85 23.22 -6.93 -11.70
CA ASP A 85 22.31 -7.82 -12.43
C ASP A 85 21.15 -8.31 -11.56
N TRP A 86 21.19 -8.01 -10.26
CA TRP A 86 20.10 -8.15 -9.31
C TRP A 86 19.91 -6.89 -8.46
N ILE A 87 18.70 -6.37 -8.44
CA ILE A 87 18.28 -5.32 -7.51
C ILE A 87 17.39 -5.97 -6.45
N ASN A 88 17.82 -5.92 -5.19
CA ASN A 88 17.11 -6.50 -4.06
C ASN A 88 16.62 -5.37 -3.16
N ALA A 89 15.31 -5.12 -3.13
CA ALA A 89 14.73 -4.08 -2.30
C ALA A 89 14.21 -4.69 -1.00
N MET A 90 14.66 -4.20 0.16
CA MET A 90 14.37 -4.78 1.46
C MET A 90 13.77 -3.76 2.42
N GLY A 91 12.58 -4.05 2.93
CA GLY A 91 11.91 -3.20 3.91
C GLY A 91 10.40 -3.13 3.73
N GLY A 92 9.79 -2.04 4.15
CA GLY A 92 8.39 -1.72 3.87
C GLY A 92 8.18 -1.18 2.45
N GLY A 93 7.06 -0.50 2.22
CA GLY A 93 6.74 0.05 0.90
C GLY A 93 7.80 0.99 0.34
N SER A 94 8.26 1.95 1.14
CA SER A 94 9.17 3.03 0.69
C SER A 94 10.47 2.56 0.02
N PRO A 95 11.28 1.67 0.61
CA PRO A 95 12.49 1.20 -0.06
C PRO A 95 12.20 0.36 -1.31
N ILE A 96 11.09 -0.39 -1.34
CA ILE A 96 10.71 -1.18 -2.51
C ILE A 96 10.22 -0.27 -3.64
N ASP A 97 9.40 0.73 -3.33
CA ASP A 97 8.92 1.72 -4.29
C ASP A 97 10.08 2.53 -4.90
N ALA A 98 10.98 3.04 -4.06
CA ALA A 98 12.16 3.75 -4.53
C ALA A 98 13.01 2.87 -5.46
N ALA A 99 13.27 1.62 -5.07
CA ALA A 99 14.09 0.71 -5.86
C ALA A 99 13.45 0.36 -7.21
N LYS A 100 12.11 0.20 -7.29
CA LYS A 100 11.38 0.04 -8.55
C LYS A 100 11.58 1.23 -9.49
N ALA A 101 11.45 2.45 -8.96
CA ALA A 101 11.69 3.66 -9.74
C ALA A 101 13.16 3.81 -10.16
N MET A 102 14.11 3.48 -9.26
CA MET A 102 15.55 3.43 -9.58
C MET A 102 15.82 2.44 -10.70
N TRP A 103 15.19 1.26 -10.69
CA TRP A 103 15.34 0.23 -11.70
C TRP A 103 14.95 0.72 -13.09
N ILE A 104 13.82 1.43 -13.23
CA ILE A 104 13.40 2.05 -14.49
C ILE A 104 14.51 2.98 -15.01
N LYS A 105 14.98 3.87 -14.14
CA LYS A 105 15.98 4.88 -14.48
C LYS A 105 17.36 4.27 -14.76
N TYR A 106 17.71 3.16 -14.10
CA TYR A 106 18.94 2.38 -14.36
C TYR A 106 18.92 1.73 -15.73
N GLU A 107 17.79 1.15 -16.13
CA GLU A 107 17.67 0.50 -17.45
C GLU A 107 17.55 1.51 -18.58
N TYR A 108 16.91 2.66 -18.33
CA TYR A 108 16.68 3.75 -19.30
C TYR A 108 17.09 5.10 -18.70
N PRO A 109 18.40 5.43 -18.70
CA PRO A 109 18.93 6.63 -18.05
C PRO A 109 18.32 7.96 -18.58
N GLU A 110 17.87 7.99 -19.82
CA GLU A 110 17.26 9.17 -20.47
C GLU A 110 15.79 9.36 -20.16
N ILE A 111 15.08 8.35 -19.64
CA ILE A 111 13.67 8.49 -19.33
C ILE A 111 13.45 9.60 -18.30
N THR A 112 12.53 10.52 -18.56
CA THR A 112 12.18 11.58 -17.58
C THR A 112 11.24 11.05 -16.49
N PHE A 113 11.20 11.73 -15.36
CA PHE A 113 10.29 11.34 -14.27
C PHE A 113 8.81 11.44 -14.72
N GLU A 114 8.46 12.45 -15.50
CA GLU A 114 7.12 12.61 -16.08
C GLU A 114 6.75 11.45 -17.02
N GLU A 115 7.71 10.94 -17.78
CA GLU A 115 7.48 9.75 -18.63
C GLU A 115 7.28 8.49 -17.80
N MET A 116 8.03 8.33 -16.69
CA MET A 116 7.83 7.22 -15.75
C MET A 116 6.43 7.23 -15.12
N CYS A 117 5.83 8.39 -14.91
CA CYS A 117 4.49 8.54 -14.34
C CYS A 117 3.34 8.29 -15.33
N LYS A 118 3.63 8.05 -16.63
CA LYS A 118 2.60 7.65 -17.59
C LYS A 118 2.16 6.22 -17.34
N VAL A 119 0.88 6.06 -17.05
CA VAL A 119 0.30 4.74 -16.78
C VAL A 119 0.52 3.79 -17.98
N PHE A 120 1.07 2.62 -17.72
CA PHE A 120 1.46 1.61 -18.73
C PHE A 120 2.37 2.15 -19.84
N GLY A 121 3.25 3.10 -19.50
CA GLY A 121 4.18 3.72 -20.42
C GLY A 121 5.65 3.32 -20.24
N ILE A 122 5.94 2.42 -19.32
CA ILE A 122 7.32 1.96 -19.06
C ILE A 122 7.77 1.00 -20.17
N PRO A 123 8.94 1.25 -20.78
CA PRO A 123 9.49 0.30 -21.74
C PRO A 123 9.90 -1.00 -21.06
N PRO A 124 10.05 -2.12 -21.82
CA PRO A 124 10.38 -3.43 -21.27
C PRO A 124 11.65 -3.41 -20.40
N LEU A 125 11.51 -3.81 -19.14
CA LEU A 125 12.62 -3.94 -18.17
C LEU A 125 13.31 -5.31 -18.30
N ARG A 126 14.23 -5.61 -17.39
CA ARG A 126 15.01 -6.87 -17.30
C ARG A 126 16.08 -7.01 -18.39
N ARG A 127 16.54 -5.88 -18.92
CA ARG A 127 17.64 -5.84 -19.88
C ARG A 127 19.00 -5.85 -19.19
N LYS A 128 19.07 -5.23 -18.00
CA LYS A 128 20.29 -5.13 -17.18
C LYS A 128 20.18 -5.91 -15.89
N ALA A 129 19.02 -5.86 -15.22
CA ALA A 129 18.84 -6.46 -13.91
C ALA A 129 17.47 -7.10 -13.73
N HIS A 130 17.43 -8.16 -12.91
CA HIS A 130 16.23 -8.71 -12.30
C HIS A 130 15.91 -7.99 -10.99
N PHE A 131 14.68 -8.09 -10.51
CA PHE A 131 14.21 -7.42 -9.31
C PHE A 131 13.65 -8.40 -8.28
N CYS A 132 14.17 -8.36 -7.07
CA CYS A 132 13.66 -9.09 -5.91
C CYS A 132 13.14 -8.09 -4.87
N ALA A 133 11.92 -8.27 -4.41
CA ALA A 133 11.33 -7.49 -3.34
C ALA A 133 11.18 -8.33 -2.07
N ILE A 134 11.67 -7.83 -0.94
CA ILE A 134 11.74 -8.50 0.36
C ILE A 134 10.96 -7.64 1.35
N SER A 135 9.72 -8.03 1.61
CA SER A 135 8.81 -7.25 2.45
C SER A 135 9.07 -7.44 3.94
N SER A 136 9.08 -6.34 4.70
CA SER A 136 9.19 -6.35 6.16
C SER A 136 7.96 -5.75 6.87
N THR A 137 6.91 -5.39 6.12
CA THR A 137 5.65 -4.88 6.66
C THR A 137 4.47 -5.66 6.11
N SER A 138 3.42 -5.79 6.91
CA SER A 138 2.20 -6.52 6.52
C SER A 138 1.10 -5.52 6.13
N GLY A 139 1.23 -4.88 4.95
CA GLY A 139 0.28 -3.86 4.51
C GLY A 139 0.35 -3.49 3.05
N THR A 140 1.43 -2.88 2.60
CA THR A 140 1.55 -2.26 1.27
C THR A 140 1.58 -3.24 0.11
N ALA A 141 2.02 -4.48 0.38
CA ALA A 141 2.19 -5.54 -0.62
C ALA A 141 3.03 -5.15 -1.85
N THR A 142 3.91 -4.17 -1.73
CA THR A 142 4.71 -3.67 -2.85
C THR A 142 5.57 -4.77 -3.48
N GLU A 143 5.85 -5.84 -2.73
CA GLU A 143 6.60 -7.01 -3.20
C GLU A 143 5.90 -7.79 -4.34
N VAL A 144 4.60 -7.61 -4.52
CA VAL A 144 3.83 -8.30 -5.57
C VAL A 144 3.11 -7.35 -6.53
N THR A 145 3.28 -6.03 -6.39
CA THR A 145 2.48 -5.06 -7.12
C THR A 145 3.20 -4.42 -8.31
N ALA A 146 2.39 -3.96 -9.26
CA ALA A 146 2.77 -3.18 -10.43
C ALA A 146 2.81 -1.67 -10.15
N PHE A 147 3.01 -1.27 -8.89
CA PHE A 147 2.96 0.13 -8.45
C PHE A 147 4.22 0.54 -7.69
N SER A 148 4.53 1.84 -7.76
CA SER A 148 5.56 2.52 -6.97
C SER A 148 5.10 3.96 -6.72
N ILE A 149 5.15 4.41 -5.46
CA ILE A 149 4.72 5.76 -5.08
C ILE A 149 5.95 6.60 -4.75
N ILE A 150 6.15 7.68 -5.51
CA ILE A 150 7.29 8.59 -5.34
C ILE A 150 6.78 10.00 -5.06
N THR A 151 7.43 10.70 -4.15
CA THR A 151 7.05 12.05 -3.71
C THR A 151 7.93 13.09 -4.39
N ASP A 152 7.31 14.03 -5.08
CA ASP A 152 7.93 15.28 -5.52
C ASP A 152 7.71 16.32 -4.42
N TYR A 153 8.70 16.52 -3.56
CA TYR A 153 8.61 17.48 -2.44
C TYR A 153 8.64 18.92 -2.90
N GLN A 154 9.14 19.21 -4.11
CA GLN A 154 9.13 20.58 -4.65
C GLN A 154 7.70 20.98 -5.05
N LYS A 155 6.93 20.05 -5.54
CA LYS A 155 5.53 20.26 -5.93
C LYS A 155 4.54 19.86 -4.81
N GLY A 156 5.00 19.15 -3.77
CA GLY A 156 4.14 18.62 -2.71
C GLY A 156 3.18 17.52 -3.20
N ILE A 157 3.57 16.73 -4.21
CA ILE A 157 2.70 15.75 -4.88
C ILE A 157 3.30 14.36 -4.79
N LYS A 158 2.47 13.37 -4.44
CA LYS A 158 2.78 11.95 -4.58
C LYS A 158 2.34 11.45 -5.96
N TYR A 159 3.27 10.90 -6.70
CA TYR A 159 3.07 10.35 -8.03
C TYR A 159 3.05 8.82 -7.99
N PRO A 160 1.94 8.17 -8.37
CA PRO A 160 1.93 6.74 -8.63
C PRO A 160 2.59 6.46 -9.98
N ILE A 161 3.58 5.59 -9.98
CA ILE A 161 4.09 4.92 -11.18
C ILE A 161 3.36 3.59 -11.26
N ALA A 162 2.65 3.34 -12.36
CA ALA A 162 1.80 2.17 -12.53
C ALA A 162 2.11 1.48 -13.85
N ASP A 163 2.77 0.33 -13.78
CA ASP A 163 3.06 -0.50 -14.96
C ASP A 163 3.37 -1.93 -14.54
N PHE A 164 2.88 -2.92 -15.30
CA PHE A 164 3.20 -4.32 -15.04
C PHE A 164 4.71 -4.63 -15.16
N GLU A 165 5.48 -3.81 -15.88
CA GLU A 165 6.93 -3.97 -16.01
C GLU A 165 7.66 -3.87 -14.67
N ILE A 166 7.16 -3.08 -13.72
CA ILE A 166 7.76 -2.93 -12.39
C ILE A 166 7.29 -3.98 -11.36
N THR A 167 6.44 -4.93 -11.76
CA THR A 167 6.16 -6.09 -10.91
C THR A 167 7.47 -6.85 -10.67
N PRO A 168 7.86 -7.15 -9.43
CA PRO A 168 9.08 -7.88 -9.13
C PRO A 168 9.16 -9.24 -9.83
N ASP A 169 10.37 -9.72 -10.12
CA ASP A 169 10.57 -11.09 -10.60
C ASP A 169 10.43 -12.10 -9.48
N VAL A 170 10.93 -11.73 -8.29
CA VAL A 170 10.88 -12.54 -7.09
C VAL A 170 10.32 -11.71 -5.94
N ALA A 171 9.38 -12.30 -5.19
CA ALA A 171 8.90 -11.78 -3.92
C ALA A 171 9.34 -12.70 -2.77
N ILE A 172 9.83 -12.11 -1.69
CA ILE A 172 10.13 -12.83 -0.44
C ILE A 172 9.21 -12.29 0.66
N VAL A 173 8.37 -13.18 1.18
CA VAL A 173 7.35 -12.91 2.19
C VAL A 173 7.70 -13.72 3.44
N ASP A 174 8.73 -13.25 4.14
CA ASP A 174 9.26 -13.90 5.35
C ASP A 174 8.69 -13.22 6.60
N PRO A 175 7.82 -13.89 7.38
CA PRO A 175 7.18 -13.29 8.55
C PRO A 175 8.18 -12.89 9.64
N ASP A 176 9.37 -13.47 9.69
CA ASP A 176 10.40 -13.09 10.66
C ASP A 176 10.76 -11.59 10.51
N LEU A 177 10.73 -11.06 9.29
CA LEU A 177 11.01 -9.64 9.03
C LEU A 177 9.88 -8.72 9.53
N ALA A 178 8.64 -9.21 9.58
CA ALA A 178 7.47 -8.47 10.04
C ALA A 178 7.22 -8.62 11.56
N GLU A 179 7.84 -9.59 12.24
CA GLU A 179 7.66 -9.81 13.68
C GLU A 179 8.03 -8.58 14.53
N THR A 180 8.98 -7.77 14.06
CA THR A 180 9.50 -6.60 14.77
C THR A 180 8.68 -5.31 14.56
N MET A 181 7.57 -5.38 13.83
CA MET A 181 6.72 -4.21 13.58
C MET A 181 6.16 -3.65 14.89
N PRO A 182 6.28 -2.32 15.14
CA PRO A 182 5.62 -1.68 16.26
C PRO A 182 4.09 -1.83 16.19
N LYS A 183 3.44 -1.92 17.35
CA LYS A 183 1.98 -2.10 17.49
C LYS A 183 1.17 -1.15 16.59
N LYS A 184 1.52 0.14 16.59
CA LYS A 184 0.89 1.17 15.74
C LYS A 184 1.02 0.84 14.24
N LEU A 185 2.18 0.39 13.80
CA LEU A 185 2.39 0.02 12.40
C LEU A 185 1.54 -1.20 12.02
N VAL A 186 1.42 -2.18 12.92
CA VAL A 186 0.52 -3.34 12.70
C VAL A 186 -0.91 -2.90 12.44
N ALA A 187 -1.44 -1.97 13.23
CA ALA A 187 -2.80 -1.44 13.07
C ALA A 187 -2.98 -0.77 11.70
N HIS A 188 -2.09 0.17 11.39
CA HIS A 188 -2.23 0.98 10.17
C HIS A 188 -2.01 0.15 8.91
N THR A 189 -0.98 -0.70 8.86
CA THR A 189 -0.70 -1.53 7.68
C THR A 189 -1.73 -2.64 7.52
N GLY A 190 -2.26 -3.19 8.62
CA GLY A 190 -3.32 -4.18 8.54
C GLY A 190 -4.64 -3.63 8.00
N MET A 191 -5.02 -2.41 8.38
CA MET A 191 -6.19 -1.73 7.83
C MET A 191 -5.96 -1.25 6.39
N ASP A 192 -4.73 -0.94 6.02
CA ASP A 192 -4.34 -0.70 4.64
C ASP A 192 -4.58 -1.95 3.77
N ALA A 193 -4.12 -3.12 4.23
CA ALA A 193 -4.36 -4.40 3.56
C ALA A 193 -5.85 -4.74 3.47
N MET A 194 -6.65 -4.47 4.52
CA MET A 194 -8.11 -4.62 4.48
C MET A 194 -8.72 -3.72 3.40
N THR A 195 -8.29 -2.47 3.33
CA THR A 195 -8.78 -1.51 2.33
C THR A 195 -8.40 -1.94 0.91
N HIS A 196 -7.17 -2.39 0.70
CA HIS A 196 -6.71 -2.96 -0.57
C HIS A 196 -7.65 -4.07 -1.06
N ALA A 197 -7.93 -5.03 -0.19
CA ALA A 197 -8.77 -6.17 -0.54
C ALA A 197 -10.24 -5.77 -0.81
N VAL A 198 -10.81 -4.89 0.01
CA VAL A 198 -12.19 -4.41 -0.17
C VAL A 198 -12.31 -3.60 -1.46
N GLU A 199 -11.41 -2.64 -1.71
CA GLU A 199 -11.44 -1.86 -2.94
C GLU A 199 -11.19 -2.70 -4.19
N ALA A 200 -10.23 -3.62 -4.15
CA ALA A 200 -10.00 -4.54 -5.25
C ALA A 200 -11.23 -5.39 -5.59
N TYR A 201 -11.96 -5.86 -4.57
CA TYR A 201 -13.16 -6.66 -4.77
C TYR A 201 -14.29 -5.88 -5.44
N VAL A 202 -14.49 -4.61 -5.09
CA VAL A 202 -15.58 -3.77 -5.65
C VAL A 202 -15.14 -2.94 -6.86
N SER A 203 -13.86 -2.97 -7.23
CA SER A 203 -13.31 -2.25 -8.38
C SER A 203 -14.02 -2.63 -9.67
N THR A 204 -14.17 -1.68 -10.60
CA THR A 204 -14.69 -1.95 -11.95
C THR A 204 -13.76 -2.81 -12.80
N ALA A 205 -12.50 -2.99 -12.39
CA ALA A 205 -11.50 -3.83 -13.04
C ALA A 205 -11.35 -5.22 -12.40
N HIS A 206 -12.22 -5.58 -11.43
CA HIS A 206 -12.21 -6.90 -10.82
C HIS A 206 -12.42 -8.03 -11.83
N CYS A 207 -12.01 -9.24 -11.50
CA CYS A 207 -12.20 -10.43 -12.33
C CYS A 207 -12.15 -11.72 -11.51
N ASP A 208 -12.46 -12.84 -12.15
CA ASP A 208 -12.47 -14.17 -11.52
C ASP A 208 -11.12 -14.56 -10.90
N TYR A 209 -10.01 -13.93 -11.30
CA TYR A 209 -8.68 -14.18 -10.74
C TYR A 209 -8.38 -13.29 -9.53
N THR A 210 -8.96 -12.10 -9.44
CA THR A 210 -8.72 -11.15 -8.35
C THR A 210 -9.71 -11.34 -7.20
N ASP A 211 -10.96 -11.67 -7.49
CA ASP A 211 -12.04 -11.79 -6.50
C ASP A 211 -11.74 -12.83 -5.40
N PRO A 212 -11.28 -14.06 -5.71
CA PRO A 212 -10.95 -15.04 -4.68
C PRO A 212 -9.80 -14.59 -3.77
N LEU A 213 -8.80 -13.90 -4.33
CA LEU A 213 -7.66 -13.38 -3.57
C LEU A 213 -8.10 -12.29 -2.60
N ALA A 214 -8.93 -11.35 -3.06
CA ALA A 214 -9.46 -10.27 -2.24
C ALA A 214 -10.34 -10.80 -1.10
N ILE A 215 -11.30 -11.67 -1.38
CA ILE A 215 -12.18 -12.26 -0.38
C ILE A 215 -11.39 -13.09 0.64
N PHE A 216 -10.44 -13.88 0.21
CA PHE A 216 -9.64 -14.68 1.13
C PHE A 216 -8.77 -13.82 2.03
N ALA A 217 -8.17 -12.74 1.49
CA ALA A 217 -7.42 -11.75 2.27
C ALA A 217 -8.31 -11.08 3.33
N ILE A 218 -9.53 -10.63 2.97
CA ILE A 218 -10.48 -10.03 3.91
C ILE A 218 -10.75 -10.98 5.10
N ARG A 219 -11.01 -12.26 4.83
CA ARG A 219 -11.30 -13.25 5.87
C ARG A 219 -10.10 -13.50 6.79
N MET A 220 -8.89 -13.58 6.23
CA MET A 220 -7.66 -13.73 7.03
C MET A 220 -7.45 -12.50 7.93
N ILE A 221 -7.56 -11.30 7.38
CA ILE A 221 -7.38 -10.05 8.15
C ILE A 221 -8.45 -9.93 9.24
N GLN A 222 -9.70 -10.27 8.94
CA GLN A 222 -10.78 -10.34 9.91
C GLN A 222 -10.45 -11.23 11.11
N GLY A 223 -9.86 -12.39 10.85
CA GLY A 223 -9.54 -13.38 11.89
C GLY A 223 -8.28 -13.09 12.69
N ASP A 224 -7.34 -12.33 12.13
CA ASP A 224 -5.97 -12.30 12.66
C ASP A 224 -5.45 -10.91 13.04
N LEU A 225 -5.99 -9.82 12.48
CA LEU A 225 -5.40 -8.48 12.65
C LEU A 225 -5.43 -7.99 14.10
N VAL A 226 -6.57 -8.11 14.76
CA VAL A 226 -6.73 -7.61 16.15
C VAL A 226 -5.87 -8.43 17.12
N ASP A 227 -5.79 -9.73 16.95
CA ASP A 227 -4.95 -10.60 17.75
C ASP A 227 -3.46 -10.31 17.52
N SER A 228 -3.05 -10.14 16.25
CA SER A 228 -1.69 -9.70 15.86
C SER A 228 -1.33 -8.35 16.50
N TYR A 229 -2.25 -7.39 16.47
CA TYR A 229 -2.09 -6.09 17.11
C TYR A 229 -1.94 -6.21 18.64
N ASN A 230 -2.65 -7.12 19.27
CA ASN A 230 -2.56 -7.36 20.71
C ASN A 230 -1.36 -8.22 21.13
N GLY A 231 -0.52 -8.64 20.17
CA GLY A 231 0.77 -9.29 20.45
C GLY A 231 0.76 -10.79 20.27
N ASP A 232 -0.26 -11.38 19.67
CA ASP A 232 -0.21 -12.78 19.27
C ASP A 232 0.70 -12.93 18.03
N MET A 233 1.95 -13.34 18.29
CA MET A 233 2.96 -13.50 17.24
C MET A 233 2.65 -14.66 16.29
N SER A 234 1.79 -15.61 16.66
CA SER A 234 1.36 -16.70 15.77
C SER A 234 0.52 -16.17 14.58
N LYS A 235 -0.04 -14.96 14.73
CA LYS A 235 -0.84 -14.28 13.70
C LYS A 235 -0.02 -13.45 12.70
N ARG A 236 1.28 -13.25 12.97
CA ARG A 236 2.15 -12.44 12.09
C ARG A 236 2.35 -13.10 10.73
N ASP A 237 2.53 -14.40 10.67
CA ASP A 237 2.66 -15.15 9.42
C ASP A 237 1.40 -15.03 8.58
N SER A 238 0.23 -15.29 9.18
CA SER A 238 -1.06 -15.17 8.49
C SER A 238 -1.30 -13.74 7.98
N MET A 239 -1.04 -12.73 8.80
CA MET A 239 -1.19 -11.33 8.39
C MET A 239 -0.21 -10.94 7.27
N HIS A 240 1.02 -11.49 7.29
CA HIS A 240 2.00 -11.24 6.24
C HIS A 240 1.57 -11.87 4.89
N ASN A 241 0.97 -13.05 4.94
CA ASN A 241 0.37 -13.69 3.77
C ASN A 241 -0.91 -12.96 3.31
N ALA A 242 -1.76 -12.54 4.25
CA ALA A 242 -3.02 -11.86 3.93
C ALA A 242 -2.79 -10.53 3.16
N GLN A 243 -1.82 -9.72 3.59
CA GLN A 243 -1.48 -8.49 2.89
C GLN A 243 -0.95 -8.77 1.48
N CYS A 244 -0.14 -9.82 1.32
CA CYS A 244 0.38 -10.23 0.02
C CYS A 244 -0.76 -10.63 -0.93
N LEU A 245 -1.74 -11.41 -0.46
CA LEU A 245 -2.94 -11.79 -1.23
C LEU A 245 -3.77 -10.55 -1.62
N ALA A 246 -3.97 -9.60 -0.69
CA ALA A 246 -4.61 -8.32 -0.99
C ALA A 246 -3.86 -7.57 -2.10
N GLY A 247 -2.53 -7.58 -2.05
CA GLY A 247 -1.65 -6.99 -3.06
C GLY A 247 -1.79 -7.62 -4.43
N MET A 248 -1.82 -8.95 -4.50
CA MET A 248 -2.06 -9.69 -5.75
C MET A 248 -3.41 -9.31 -6.36
N ALA A 249 -4.43 -9.12 -5.52
CA ALA A 249 -5.75 -8.70 -5.96
C ALA A 249 -5.72 -7.28 -6.53
N PHE A 250 -5.31 -6.28 -5.72
CA PHE A 250 -5.41 -4.89 -6.15
C PHE A 250 -4.42 -4.51 -7.26
N SER A 251 -3.26 -5.14 -7.31
CA SER A 251 -2.32 -4.91 -8.41
C SER A 251 -2.93 -5.18 -9.79
N ASN A 252 -3.91 -6.05 -9.86
CA ASN A 252 -4.59 -6.47 -11.09
C ASN A 252 -6.02 -5.92 -11.20
N ALA A 253 -6.73 -5.72 -10.10
CA ALA A 253 -8.08 -5.13 -10.07
C ALA A 253 -8.07 -3.60 -9.88
N LEU A 254 -6.93 -3.01 -9.56
CA LEU A 254 -6.81 -1.60 -9.18
C LEU A 254 -7.52 -1.28 -7.85
N LEU A 255 -7.58 0.00 -7.51
CA LEU A 255 -8.11 0.50 -6.25
C LEU A 255 -9.31 1.43 -6.48
N GLY A 256 -9.67 2.22 -5.49
CA GLY A 256 -10.78 3.16 -5.53
C GLY A 256 -10.50 4.48 -4.82
N ILE A 257 -11.57 5.18 -4.48
CA ILE A 257 -11.47 6.54 -3.93
C ILE A 257 -11.02 6.61 -2.47
N VAL A 258 -11.02 5.50 -1.72
CA VAL A 258 -10.38 5.49 -0.39
C VAL A 258 -8.91 5.85 -0.53
N HIS A 259 -8.21 5.13 -1.41
CA HIS A 259 -6.79 5.39 -1.69
C HIS A 259 -6.56 6.75 -2.32
N SER A 260 -7.40 7.17 -3.27
CA SER A 260 -7.30 8.50 -3.87
C SER A 260 -7.37 9.62 -2.84
N MET A 261 -8.31 9.54 -1.91
CA MET A 261 -8.45 10.49 -0.80
C MET A 261 -7.25 10.43 0.14
N ALA A 262 -6.81 9.22 0.52
CA ALA A 262 -5.66 9.04 1.41
C ALA A 262 -4.35 9.59 0.81
N HIS A 263 -4.11 9.39 -0.48
CA HIS A 263 -2.95 9.97 -1.19
C HIS A 263 -2.92 11.50 -1.10
N LYS A 264 -4.07 12.16 -1.15
CA LYS A 264 -4.13 13.63 -1.20
C LYS A 264 -4.25 14.27 0.17
N THR A 265 -4.71 13.56 1.18
CA THR A 265 -4.77 14.07 2.56
C THR A 265 -3.49 13.80 3.36
N GLY A 266 -2.73 12.75 3.02
CA GLY A 266 -1.57 12.31 3.80
C GLY A 266 -0.54 13.41 4.08
N ALA A 267 -0.15 14.18 3.06
CA ALA A 267 0.81 15.28 3.18
C ALA A 267 0.16 16.67 3.18
N ALA A 268 -1.16 16.77 2.98
CA ALA A 268 -1.85 18.04 2.80
C ALA A 268 -1.76 18.98 4.01
N PHE A 269 -1.45 18.44 5.19
CA PHE A 269 -1.41 19.15 6.46
C PHE A 269 -0.06 19.01 7.17
N ALA A 270 1.01 18.67 6.44
CA ALA A 270 2.35 18.44 6.99
C ALA A 270 2.94 19.68 7.72
N ASP A 271 2.58 20.87 7.28
CA ASP A 271 2.96 22.15 7.90
C ASP A 271 2.33 22.37 9.29
N TYR A 272 1.36 21.57 9.69
CA TYR A 272 0.80 21.52 11.05
C TYR A 272 1.51 20.50 11.96
N GLY A 273 2.66 19.99 11.55
CA GLY A 273 3.57 19.20 12.37
C GLY A 273 3.32 17.71 12.40
N ALA A 274 2.35 17.20 11.65
CA ALA A 274 2.12 15.78 11.51
C ALA A 274 1.55 15.41 10.14
N HIS A 275 1.72 14.13 9.76
CA HIS A 275 1.11 13.55 8.58
C HIS A 275 -0.05 12.64 8.98
N ILE A 276 -1.12 12.64 8.19
CA ILE A 276 -2.10 11.56 8.30
C ILE A 276 -1.46 10.31 7.66
N ILE A 277 -1.13 9.34 8.51
CA ILE A 277 -0.51 8.09 8.05
C ILE A 277 -1.46 7.38 7.09
N HIS A 278 -0.94 6.91 5.96
CA HIS A 278 -1.72 6.34 4.85
C HIS A 278 -2.73 5.27 5.30
N GLY A 279 -2.28 4.26 6.05
CA GLY A 279 -3.18 3.20 6.54
C GLY A 279 -4.22 3.68 7.55
N ALA A 280 -3.92 4.74 8.34
CA ALA A 280 -4.91 5.35 9.22
C ALA A 280 -5.97 6.14 8.42
N ALA A 281 -5.54 6.86 7.37
CA ALA A 281 -6.45 7.54 6.44
C ALA A 281 -7.40 6.54 5.78
N ASN A 282 -6.86 5.44 5.24
CA ASN A 282 -7.65 4.37 4.66
C ASN A 282 -8.67 3.79 5.65
N ALA A 283 -8.26 3.53 6.90
CA ALA A 283 -9.14 3.02 7.95
C ALA A 283 -10.29 3.98 8.29
N MET A 284 -10.02 5.28 8.36
CA MET A 284 -11.05 6.31 8.63
C MET A 284 -12.02 6.48 7.45
N TYR A 285 -11.52 6.39 6.22
CA TYR A 285 -12.31 6.72 5.03
C TYR A 285 -13.11 5.53 4.50
N LEU A 286 -12.62 4.31 4.67
CA LEU A 286 -13.24 3.10 4.13
C LEU A 286 -14.74 2.97 4.50
N PRO A 287 -15.19 3.13 5.75
CA PRO A 287 -16.60 3.08 6.10
C PRO A 287 -17.47 4.12 5.38
N LYS A 288 -16.94 5.33 5.17
CA LYS A 288 -17.62 6.43 4.48
C LYS A 288 -17.75 6.17 2.98
N VAL A 289 -16.67 5.66 2.38
CA VAL A 289 -16.65 5.31 0.96
C VAL A 289 -17.55 4.11 0.66
N ILE A 290 -17.63 3.11 1.54
CA ILE A 290 -18.60 2.01 1.41
C ILE A 290 -20.01 2.55 1.34
N ALA A 291 -20.40 3.47 2.24
CA ALA A 291 -21.72 4.09 2.23
C ALA A 291 -21.99 4.88 0.94
N PHE A 292 -20.98 5.61 0.44
CA PHE A 292 -21.06 6.33 -0.83
C PHE A 292 -21.21 5.39 -2.03
N ASN A 293 -20.35 4.39 -2.15
CA ASN A 293 -20.34 3.45 -3.26
C ASN A 293 -21.60 2.55 -3.27
N ALA A 294 -22.16 2.23 -2.10
CA ALA A 294 -23.37 1.40 -1.99
C ALA A 294 -24.65 2.06 -2.56
N LYS A 295 -24.58 3.31 -3.02
CA LYS A 295 -25.65 3.91 -3.84
C LYS A 295 -25.64 3.33 -5.27
N ASP A 296 -24.53 2.78 -5.73
CA ASP A 296 -24.46 1.96 -6.94
C ASP A 296 -24.96 0.54 -6.63
N PRO A 297 -25.95 0.00 -7.40
CA PRO A 297 -26.54 -1.30 -7.10
C PRO A 297 -25.57 -2.47 -7.18
N GLU A 298 -24.62 -2.44 -8.11
CA GLU A 298 -23.64 -3.53 -8.28
C GLU A 298 -22.60 -3.50 -7.14
N ALA A 299 -22.11 -2.30 -6.79
CA ALA A 299 -21.22 -2.15 -5.64
C ALA A 299 -21.91 -2.59 -4.34
N LYS A 300 -23.18 -2.20 -4.11
CA LYS A 300 -23.97 -2.63 -2.96
C LYS A 300 -24.01 -4.15 -2.83
N LYS A 301 -24.33 -4.83 -3.93
CA LYS A 301 -24.37 -6.30 -3.98
C LYS A 301 -23.02 -6.90 -3.64
N ARG A 302 -21.93 -6.35 -4.18
CA ARG A 302 -20.57 -6.85 -3.91
C ARG A 302 -20.14 -6.62 -2.46
N TYR A 303 -20.50 -5.50 -1.83
CA TYR A 303 -20.34 -5.31 -0.38
C TYR A 303 -21.19 -6.30 0.43
N GLY A 304 -22.40 -6.62 -0.04
CA GLY A 304 -23.23 -7.67 0.56
C GLY A 304 -22.54 -9.03 0.56
N VAL A 305 -21.86 -9.39 -0.53
CA VAL A 305 -21.06 -10.63 -0.60
C VAL A 305 -19.90 -10.59 0.41
N ILE A 306 -19.19 -9.46 0.54
CA ILE A 306 -18.14 -9.32 1.57
C ILE A 306 -18.72 -9.60 2.96
N ALA A 307 -19.87 -9.00 3.29
CA ALA A 307 -20.53 -9.22 4.59
C ALA A 307 -20.91 -10.69 4.81
N ASP A 308 -21.40 -11.37 3.78
CA ASP A 308 -21.72 -12.81 3.84
C ASP A 308 -20.45 -13.67 4.08
N GLU A 309 -19.38 -13.39 3.37
CA GLU A 309 -18.09 -14.09 3.52
C GLU A 309 -17.45 -13.84 4.90
N MET A 310 -17.66 -12.65 5.47
CA MET A 310 -17.28 -12.31 6.83
C MET A 310 -18.27 -12.83 7.89
N LYS A 311 -19.40 -13.43 7.48
CA LYS A 311 -20.45 -13.97 8.36
C LYS A 311 -21.06 -12.92 9.29
N LEU A 312 -21.27 -11.71 8.81
CA LEU A 312 -21.81 -10.61 9.61
C LEU A 312 -23.34 -10.67 9.77
N GLY A 313 -24.04 -11.42 8.92
CA GLY A 313 -25.49 -11.50 8.89
C GLY A 313 -26.12 -10.45 7.98
N GLY A 314 -27.40 -10.12 8.23
CA GLY A 314 -28.21 -9.22 7.39
C GLY A 314 -29.16 -9.97 6.45
N ALA A 315 -30.41 -9.52 6.35
CA ALA A 315 -31.45 -10.16 5.55
C ALA A 315 -31.45 -9.67 4.09
N ASN A 316 -30.85 -8.52 3.83
CA ASN A 316 -30.76 -7.89 2.51
C ASN A 316 -29.46 -7.10 2.40
N ASP A 317 -29.14 -6.62 1.19
CA ASP A 317 -27.88 -5.95 0.93
C ASP A 317 -27.71 -4.63 1.70
N ASP A 318 -28.79 -3.89 1.97
CA ASP A 318 -28.72 -2.65 2.78
C ASP A 318 -28.30 -2.96 4.22
N GLU A 319 -28.89 -3.98 4.85
CA GLU A 319 -28.53 -4.42 6.20
C GLU A 319 -27.06 -4.95 6.22
N LYS A 320 -26.67 -5.73 5.21
CA LYS A 320 -25.32 -6.27 5.09
C LYS A 320 -24.27 -5.17 4.97
N VAL A 321 -24.55 -4.14 4.15
CA VAL A 321 -23.66 -2.96 4.03
C VAL A 321 -23.55 -2.23 5.37
N GLY A 322 -24.66 -2.03 6.08
CA GLY A 322 -24.65 -1.41 7.41
C GLY A 322 -23.79 -2.19 8.40
N LEU A 323 -23.94 -3.53 8.45
CA LEU A 323 -23.17 -4.39 9.33
C LEU A 323 -21.67 -4.43 8.95
N LEU A 324 -21.34 -4.35 7.66
CA LEU A 324 -19.94 -4.24 7.21
C LEU A 324 -19.31 -2.92 7.69
N ILE A 325 -20.02 -1.81 7.56
CA ILE A 325 -19.58 -0.49 8.05
C ILE A 325 -19.35 -0.52 9.56
N GLU A 326 -20.31 -1.05 10.32
CA GLU A 326 -20.20 -1.20 11.78
C GLU A 326 -18.99 -2.06 12.17
N TYR A 327 -18.79 -3.19 11.49
CA TYR A 327 -17.68 -4.09 11.75
C TYR A 327 -16.34 -3.39 11.55
N LEU A 328 -16.16 -2.68 10.44
CA LEU A 328 -14.92 -1.96 10.14
C LEU A 328 -14.67 -0.81 11.13
N ARG A 329 -15.71 -0.11 11.55
CA ARG A 329 -15.58 0.89 12.64
C ARG A 329 -15.18 0.25 13.96
N GLY A 330 -15.76 -0.89 14.31
CA GLY A 330 -15.34 -1.67 15.47
C GLY A 330 -13.89 -2.18 15.42
N MET A 331 -13.40 -2.49 14.21
CA MET A 331 -11.98 -2.79 14.04
C MET A 331 -11.11 -1.55 14.31
N ASN A 332 -11.51 -0.37 13.83
CA ASN A 332 -10.78 0.87 14.14
C ASN A 332 -10.68 1.11 15.65
N ASP A 333 -11.77 0.91 16.39
CA ASP A 333 -11.78 1.00 17.86
C ASP A 333 -10.80 0.00 18.49
N ALA A 334 -10.87 -1.27 18.09
CA ALA A 334 -10.00 -2.32 18.61
C ALA A 334 -8.50 -2.07 18.32
N LEU A 335 -8.21 -1.38 17.22
CA LEU A 335 -6.87 -1.02 16.78
C LEU A 335 -6.40 0.36 17.26
N ASN A 336 -7.26 1.07 18.01
CA ASN A 336 -7.01 2.43 18.49
C ASN A 336 -6.72 3.42 17.34
N ILE A 337 -7.48 3.31 16.24
CA ILE A 337 -7.46 4.23 15.11
C ILE A 337 -8.67 5.17 15.24
N PRO A 338 -8.52 6.50 15.09
CA PRO A 338 -9.66 7.41 15.12
C PRO A 338 -10.64 7.18 13.97
N HIS A 339 -11.90 7.58 14.14
CA HIS A 339 -12.93 7.47 13.11
C HIS A 339 -12.92 8.60 12.08
N CYS A 340 -12.23 9.69 12.37
CA CYS A 340 -12.26 10.89 11.54
C CYS A 340 -10.99 11.74 11.69
N ILE A 341 -10.77 12.65 10.73
CA ILE A 341 -9.61 13.54 10.72
C ILE A 341 -9.64 14.51 11.90
N GLN A 342 -10.82 15.00 12.30
CA GLN A 342 -10.98 15.94 13.42
C GLN A 342 -10.42 15.40 14.74
N HIS A 343 -10.41 14.08 14.90
CA HIS A 343 -9.91 13.41 16.10
C HIS A 343 -8.58 12.67 15.89
N TYR A 344 -7.93 12.90 14.75
CA TYR A 344 -6.62 12.30 14.46
C TYR A 344 -5.50 13.13 15.06
N GLY A 345 -4.90 12.63 16.14
CA GLY A 345 -3.81 13.31 16.86
C GLY A 345 -2.45 13.21 16.19
N PRO A 346 -1.48 14.04 16.63
CA PRO A 346 -0.11 14.02 16.10
C PRO A 346 0.57 12.68 16.20
N ASP A 347 0.24 11.89 17.24
CA ASP A 347 0.76 10.53 17.43
C ASP A 347 -0.03 9.46 16.65
N SER A 348 -0.96 9.88 15.79
CA SER A 348 -1.87 9.01 15.03
C SER A 348 -2.82 8.17 15.90
N TYR A 349 -3.07 8.59 17.12
CA TYR A 349 -4.05 8.03 18.03
C TYR A 349 -5.25 8.97 18.18
N PRO A 350 -6.42 8.45 18.60
CA PRO A 350 -7.59 9.28 18.87
C PRO A 350 -7.31 10.33 19.93
N THR A 351 -7.75 11.57 19.68
CA THR A 351 -7.69 12.69 20.64
C THR A 351 -8.97 13.50 20.57
N GLU A 352 -9.28 14.30 21.63
CA GLU A 352 -10.43 15.20 21.61
C GLU A 352 -10.28 16.30 20.55
N GLN A 353 -9.05 16.73 20.29
CA GLN A 353 -8.71 17.71 19.27
C GLN A 353 -7.53 17.21 18.44
N GLY A 354 -7.80 16.92 17.17
CA GLY A 354 -6.77 16.51 16.22
C GLY A 354 -5.84 17.66 15.83
N PHE A 355 -4.81 17.32 15.05
CA PHE A 355 -3.80 18.31 14.63
C PHE A 355 -4.25 19.15 13.42
N VAL A 356 -5.30 18.76 12.70
CA VAL A 356 -5.82 19.50 11.54
C VAL A 356 -6.96 20.43 11.96
N PRO A 357 -6.74 21.77 12.05
CA PRO A 357 -7.81 22.72 12.34
C PRO A 357 -8.88 22.72 11.25
N GLU A 358 -10.14 22.91 11.65
CA GLU A 358 -11.29 22.94 10.73
C GLU A 358 -11.14 23.97 9.61
N GLU A 359 -10.73 25.17 9.96
CA GLU A 359 -10.53 26.27 9.01
C GLU A 359 -9.51 25.91 7.91
N VAL A 360 -8.42 25.26 8.29
CA VAL A 360 -7.38 24.80 7.36
C VAL A 360 -7.87 23.67 6.47
N PHE A 361 -8.62 22.74 7.06
CA PHE A 361 -9.25 21.67 6.30
C PHE A 361 -10.20 22.23 5.25
N LEU A 362 -11.08 23.16 5.64
CA LEU A 362 -12.07 23.76 4.73
C LEU A 362 -11.42 24.62 3.63
N GLU A 363 -10.32 25.31 3.95
CA GLU A 363 -9.56 26.09 2.96
C GLU A 363 -8.95 25.20 1.88
N ARG A 364 -8.39 24.04 2.26
CA ARG A 364 -7.68 23.12 1.35
C ARG A 364 -8.61 22.10 0.67
N LEU A 365 -9.81 21.95 1.17
CA LEU A 365 -10.78 20.94 0.73
C LEU A 365 -11.03 20.92 -0.79
N PRO A 366 -11.28 22.06 -1.48
CA PRO A 366 -11.55 22.04 -2.92
C PRO A 366 -10.38 21.50 -3.74
N GLU A 367 -9.15 21.83 -3.33
CA GLU A 367 -7.96 21.35 -4.02
C GLU A 367 -7.69 19.86 -3.73
N ILE A 368 -7.85 19.43 -2.48
CA ILE A 368 -7.74 18.02 -2.11
C ILE A 368 -8.75 17.19 -2.91
N ALA A 369 -10.01 17.61 -2.97
CA ALA A 369 -11.07 16.92 -3.71
C ALA A 369 -10.75 16.83 -5.20
N LYS A 370 -10.34 17.93 -5.82
CA LYS A 370 -9.91 17.96 -7.22
C LYS A 370 -8.77 16.99 -7.51
N ASN A 371 -7.76 16.99 -6.67
CA ASN A 371 -6.60 16.12 -6.82
C ASN A 371 -6.94 14.66 -6.57
N ALA A 372 -7.88 14.35 -5.64
CA ALA A 372 -8.37 13.01 -5.41
C ALA A 372 -9.15 12.47 -6.63
N ILE A 373 -9.98 13.29 -7.26
CA ILE A 373 -10.69 12.90 -8.50
C ILE A 373 -9.70 12.61 -9.63
N ALA A 374 -8.62 13.38 -9.74
CA ALA A 374 -7.59 13.19 -10.75
C ALA A 374 -6.60 12.05 -10.45
N ASP A 375 -6.67 11.44 -9.26
CA ASP A 375 -5.81 10.31 -8.90
C ASP A 375 -6.16 9.07 -9.74
N ALA A 376 -5.12 8.30 -10.10
CA ALA A 376 -5.28 7.11 -10.94
C ALA A 376 -6.23 6.06 -10.33
N CYS A 377 -6.29 5.96 -8.99
CA CYS A 377 -7.16 5.01 -8.30
C CYS A 377 -8.65 5.33 -8.47
N THR A 378 -9.02 6.58 -8.69
CA THR A 378 -10.42 6.99 -8.85
C THR A 378 -11.07 6.35 -10.07
N GLY A 379 -10.31 6.15 -11.16
CA GLY A 379 -10.83 5.61 -12.41
C GLY A 379 -11.47 4.22 -12.31
N SER A 380 -11.09 3.42 -11.34
CA SER A 380 -11.62 2.06 -11.09
C SER A 380 -12.65 2.00 -9.96
N ASN A 381 -12.98 3.11 -9.32
CA ASN A 381 -14.02 3.14 -8.29
C ASN A 381 -15.40 2.88 -8.92
N PRO A 382 -16.28 2.06 -8.31
CA PRO A 382 -17.56 1.69 -8.91
C PRO A 382 -18.52 2.88 -9.10
N ARG A 383 -18.51 3.86 -8.20
CA ARG A 383 -19.28 5.10 -8.32
C ARG A 383 -18.34 6.28 -8.47
N GLN A 384 -18.40 6.96 -9.61
CA GLN A 384 -17.55 8.12 -9.87
C GLN A 384 -18.10 9.37 -9.17
N PRO A 385 -17.33 10.02 -8.28
CA PRO A 385 -17.77 11.23 -7.59
C PRO A 385 -17.63 12.48 -8.47
N SER A 386 -18.60 13.39 -8.39
CA SER A 386 -18.41 14.78 -8.82
C SER A 386 -17.51 15.53 -7.83
N GLN A 387 -17.05 16.73 -8.21
CA GLN A 387 -16.30 17.62 -7.31
C GLN A 387 -17.06 17.88 -6.00
N GLU A 388 -18.36 18.22 -6.12
CA GLU A 388 -19.21 18.49 -4.98
C GLU A 388 -19.38 17.25 -4.07
N GLU A 389 -19.59 16.07 -4.64
CA GLU A 389 -19.70 14.82 -3.88
C GLU A 389 -18.38 14.45 -3.18
N MET A 390 -17.24 14.64 -3.83
CA MET A 390 -15.94 14.39 -3.23
C MET A 390 -15.68 15.34 -2.04
N GLU A 391 -16.03 16.61 -2.17
CA GLU A 391 -15.92 17.57 -1.06
C GLU A 391 -16.86 17.20 0.11
N LYS A 392 -18.10 16.79 -0.17
CA LYS A 392 -19.03 16.30 0.86
C LYS A 392 -18.49 15.04 1.55
N LEU A 393 -17.94 14.09 0.78
CA LEU A 393 -17.40 12.85 1.30
C LEU A 393 -16.18 13.10 2.20
N LEU A 394 -15.28 14.00 1.79
CA LEU A 394 -14.15 14.44 2.62
C LEU A 394 -14.62 15.13 3.91
N LYS A 395 -15.69 15.92 3.87
CA LYS A 395 -16.32 16.48 5.08
C LYS A 395 -16.86 15.38 6.00
N CYS A 396 -17.52 14.37 5.46
CA CYS A 396 -17.97 13.22 6.26
C CYS A 396 -16.78 12.50 6.92
N CYS A 397 -15.62 12.42 6.25
CA CYS A 397 -14.39 11.87 6.82
C CYS A 397 -13.75 12.79 7.87
N TYR A 398 -13.94 14.12 7.77
CA TYR A 398 -13.42 15.07 8.75
C TYR A 398 -14.25 15.09 10.02
N TYR A 399 -15.59 15.17 9.90
CA TYR A 399 -16.53 15.35 11.05
C TYR A 399 -17.12 14.05 11.60
N ASP A 400 -16.86 12.91 11.00
CA ASP A 400 -17.52 11.61 11.27
C ASP A 400 -19.04 11.64 11.04
N THR A 401 -19.52 12.41 10.08
CA THR A 401 -20.95 12.44 9.74
C THR A 401 -21.35 11.32 8.77
N GLU A 402 -22.63 11.01 8.71
CA GLU A 402 -23.18 10.01 7.79
C GLU A 402 -23.08 10.48 6.32
N VAL A 403 -23.02 9.51 5.41
CA VAL A 403 -23.04 9.74 3.96
C VAL A 403 -24.44 9.40 3.45
N ASP A 404 -25.22 10.42 3.12
CA ASP A 404 -26.64 10.32 2.75
C ASP A 404 -26.95 10.72 1.29
N PHE A 405 -25.92 11.03 0.49
CA PHE A 405 -26.01 11.51 -0.90
C PHE A 405 -25.47 10.54 -1.95
#